data_19dc7eb176332b71e205440ef2726351
#
_entry.id   19dc7eb176332b71e205440ef2726351
#
_cell.length_a   1.000
_cell.length_b   1.000
_cell.length_c   1.000
_cell.angle_alpha   90.00
_cell.angle_beta   90.00
_cell.angle_gamma   90.00
#
_symmetry.space_group_name_H-M   'P 1'
#
loop_
_entity.id
_entity.type
_entity.pdbx_description
1 polymer ?
#
loop_
_entity_poly.entity_id
_entity_poly.type
_entity_poly.pdbx_seq_one_letter_code
_entity_poly.pdbx_strand_id
1 'polypeptide(L)'
;KLYAVKSFLKEQAGRDIAYQQLTDELEYVSSNYLCSIKYLQKELFVDSTVSSDTEFPVLLMDWVEGVTLDKYVHQHISDKYALQLITYQFGNMAAWLMTQPFAHGDLKPDNILVTEDGALVLVDYDGMYVPAMQGQKARELGSPDYRHPMRTEDCFNEHIDDFPLALIGMSLKAIALDTSLLQNNAKSDSLLFSESDFQNIGECLMMKSLCALLNDAEFSKLYALFLLAHSQQELSAV
;
A
#
# COMPACT_ATOMS: atom_id res chain seq x y z
N LYS A 1 17.31 -15.65 13.25
CA LYS A 1 16.52 -14.78 12.38
C LYS A 1 15.05 -15.02 12.68
N LEU A 2 14.25 -13.95 12.82
CA LEU A 2 12.80 -14.04 13.00
C LEU A 2 12.11 -14.02 11.64
N TYR A 3 10.96 -14.71 11.57
CA TYR A 3 10.13 -14.76 10.40
C TYR A 3 8.66 -14.58 10.77
N ALA A 4 7.89 -13.94 9.90
CA ALA A 4 6.44 -13.99 9.91
C ALA A 4 5.98 -15.17 9.06
N VAL A 5 5.02 -15.95 9.58
CA VAL A 5 4.43 -17.09 8.89
C VAL A 5 2.96 -16.83 8.68
N LYS A 6 2.53 -16.76 7.41
CA LYS A 6 1.12 -16.64 7.04
C LYS A 6 0.61 -17.98 6.59
N SER A 7 -0.40 -18.51 7.29
CA SER A 7 -1.13 -19.71 6.93
C SER A 7 -2.48 -19.37 6.30
N PHE A 8 -3.00 -20.23 5.45
CA PHE A 8 -4.23 -19.98 4.72
C PHE A 8 -5.37 -20.84 5.29
N LEU A 9 -6.40 -20.18 5.81
CA LEU A 9 -7.55 -20.82 6.44
C LEU A 9 -8.55 -21.44 5.44
N LYS A 10 -8.47 -21.01 4.16
CA LYS A 10 -9.37 -21.47 3.10
C LYS A 10 -8.57 -21.72 1.83
N GLU A 11 -8.92 -22.78 1.12
CA GLU A 11 -8.45 -22.93 -0.26
C GLU A 11 -9.03 -21.82 -1.14
N GLN A 12 -8.18 -21.25 -1.98
CA GLN A 12 -8.56 -20.31 -3.03
C GLN A 12 -7.87 -20.77 -4.32
N ALA A 13 -8.68 -21.03 -5.33
CA ALA A 13 -8.17 -21.51 -6.61
C ALA A 13 -7.09 -20.56 -7.17
N GLY A 14 -5.97 -21.14 -7.59
CA GLY A 14 -4.85 -20.40 -8.19
C GLY A 14 -3.99 -19.57 -7.23
N ARG A 15 -4.22 -19.64 -5.90
CA ARG A 15 -3.39 -18.94 -4.92
C ARG A 15 -1.95 -19.42 -4.93
N ASP A 16 -1.75 -20.72 -4.97
CA ASP A 16 -0.45 -21.38 -5.03
C ASP A 16 0.35 -20.93 -6.26
N ILE A 17 -0.28 -20.91 -7.41
CA ILE A 17 0.33 -20.43 -8.67
C ILE A 17 0.74 -18.97 -8.53
N ALA A 18 -0.14 -18.14 -7.98
CA ALA A 18 0.11 -16.72 -7.85
C ALA A 18 1.24 -16.41 -6.85
N TYR A 19 1.30 -17.09 -5.69
CA TYR A 19 2.43 -16.90 -4.78
C TYR A 19 3.73 -17.46 -5.32
N GLN A 20 3.67 -18.52 -6.12
CA GLN A 20 4.86 -18.99 -6.81
C GLN A 20 5.37 -17.94 -7.81
N GLN A 21 4.49 -17.41 -8.66
CA GLN A 21 4.83 -16.33 -9.61
C GLN A 21 5.40 -15.11 -8.88
N LEU A 22 4.78 -14.71 -7.78
CA LEU A 22 5.23 -13.60 -6.96
C LEU A 22 6.63 -13.84 -6.37
N THR A 23 6.86 -15.02 -5.78
CA THR A 23 8.14 -15.36 -5.16
C THR A 23 9.26 -15.42 -6.21
N ASP A 24 8.98 -16.02 -7.36
CA ASP A 24 9.94 -16.16 -8.45
C ASP A 24 10.37 -14.80 -9.02
N GLU A 25 9.41 -13.87 -9.20
CA GLU A 25 9.69 -12.51 -9.70
C GLU A 25 10.44 -11.67 -8.66
N LEU A 26 10.03 -11.72 -7.40
CA LEU A 26 10.64 -10.91 -6.34
C LEU A 26 12.02 -11.43 -5.89
N GLU A 27 12.37 -12.67 -6.16
CA GLU A 27 13.69 -13.23 -5.82
C GLU A 27 14.83 -12.40 -6.43
N TYR A 28 14.59 -11.81 -7.61
CA TYR A 28 15.59 -11.04 -8.35
C TYR A 28 15.53 -9.53 -8.08
N VAL A 29 14.57 -9.08 -7.27
CA VAL A 29 14.41 -7.66 -6.93
C VAL A 29 15.23 -7.34 -5.68
N SER A 30 16.35 -6.65 -5.88
CA SER A 30 17.14 -6.14 -4.74
C SER A 30 16.64 -4.76 -4.32
N SER A 31 15.92 -4.67 -3.21
CA SER A 31 15.41 -3.41 -2.69
C SER A 31 15.27 -3.46 -1.18
N ASN A 32 15.55 -2.32 -0.52
CA ASN A 32 15.27 -2.16 0.91
C ASN A 32 13.78 -1.88 1.20
N TYR A 33 12.97 -1.61 0.18
CA TYR A 33 11.53 -1.38 0.33
C TYR A 33 10.70 -2.67 0.39
N LEU A 34 11.31 -3.83 0.10
CA LEU A 34 10.63 -5.11 0.11
C LEU A 34 11.22 -6.03 1.18
N CYS A 35 10.37 -6.77 1.89
CA CYS A 35 10.81 -7.91 2.67
C CYS A 35 10.87 -9.16 1.80
N SER A 36 11.84 -10.05 2.08
CA SER A 36 11.94 -11.34 1.39
C SER A 36 10.75 -12.21 1.73
N ILE A 37 10.20 -12.87 0.71
CA ILE A 37 9.10 -13.83 0.85
C ILE A 37 9.48 -15.17 0.23
N LYS A 38 8.91 -16.26 0.77
CA LYS A 38 9.01 -17.61 0.24
C LYS A 38 7.70 -18.34 0.37
N TYR A 39 7.19 -18.86 -0.72
CA TYR A 39 6.04 -19.74 -0.70
C TYR A 39 6.47 -21.19 -0.56
N LEU A 40 5.99 -21.87 0.48
CA LEU A 40 6.34 -23.25 0.81
C LEU A 40 5.05 -24.08 0.76
N GLN A 41 4.97 -25.01 -0.18
CA GLN A 41 3.71 -25.72 -0.51
C GLN A 41 3.26 -26.71 0.55
N LYS A 42 4.20 -27.34 1.29
CA LYS A 42 3.92 -28.45 2.21
C LYS A 42 4.80 -28.35 3.46
N GLU A 43 4.73 -27.23 4.15
CA GLU A 43 5.64 -26.96 5.27
C GLU A 43 4.96 -27.05 6.63
N LEU A 44 3.64 -26.77 6.68
CA LEU A 44 2.90 -26.81 7.92
C LEU A 44 2.17 -28.14 8.04
N PHE A 45 2.61 -28.97 8.99
CA PHE A 45 1.91 -30.21 9.33
C PHE A 45 0.85 -29.95 10.41
N VAL A 46 -0.40 -30.29 10.11
CA VAL A 46 -1.51 -30.17 11.04
C VAL A 46 -2.28 -31.47 11.09
N ASP A 47 -2.34 -32.07 12.26
CA ASP A 47 -3.25 -33.21 12.55
C ASP A 47 -4.62 -32.63 12.92
N SER A 48 -5.60 -32.79 12.03
CA SER A 48 -6.92 -32.19 12.16
C SER A 48 -8.02 -33.21 11.87
N THR A 49 -9.08 -33.12 12.64
CA THR A 49 -10.32 -33.89 12.40
C THR A 49 -11.24 -33.24 11.37
N VAL A 50 -10.91 -32.04 10.88
CA VAL A 50 -11.75 -31.25 9.97
C VAL A 50 -11.32 -31.44 8.51
N SER A 51 -10.06 -31.78 8.25
CA SER A 51 -9.50 -32.00 6.90
C SER A 51 -8.78 -33.33 6.84
N SER A 52 -8.86 -34.01 5.69
CA SER A 52 -8.04 -35.19 5.39
C SER A 52 -6.60 -34.82 5.03
N ASP A 53 -6.36 -33.54 4.69
CA ASP A 53 -5.03 -33.04 4.37
C ASP A 53 -4.27 -32.78 5.68
N THR A 54 -3.02 -33.20 5.69
CA THR A 54 -2.12 -33.07 6.84
C THR A 54 -1.00 -32.10 6.59
N GLU A 55 -0.77 -31.69 5.34
CA GLU A 55 0.29 -30.76 4.92
C GLU A 55 -0.32 -29.52 4.27
N PHE A 56 0.02 -28.35 4.78
CA PHE A 56 -0.55 -27.09 4.33
C PHE A 56 0.53 -26.13 3.87
N PRO A 57 0.21 -25.28 2.86
CA PRO A 57 1.12 -24.25 2.41
C PRO A 57 1.24 -23.12 3.41
N VAL A 58 2.41 -22.48 3.42
CA VAL A 58 2.68 -21.26 4.17
C VAL A 58 3.43 -20.26 3.32
N LEU A 59 3.20 -18.98 3.60
CA LEU A 59 4.05 -17.89 3.15
C LEU A 59 4.99 -17.51 4.30
N LEU A 60 6.28 -17.65 4.08
CA LEU A 60 7.31 -17.25 5.01
C LEU A 60 7.85 -15.89 4.57
N MET A 61 7.84 -14.91 5.47
CA MET A 61 8.34 -13.56 5.22
C MET A 61 9.41 -13.22 6.24
N ASP A 62 10.41 -12.43 5.85
CA ASP A 62 11.34 -11.87 6.81
C ASP A 62 10.57 -10.97 7.79
N TRP A 63 10.83 -11.15 9.10
CA TRP A 63 10.26 -10.28 10.11
C TRP A 63 10.89 -8.89 10.03
N VAL A 64 10.06 -7.87 9.90
CA VAL A 64 10.47 -6.46 9.92
C VAL A 64 10.05 -5.84 11.24
N GLU A 65 11.02 -5.35 12.00
CA GLU A 65 10.75 -4.59 13.22
C GLU A 65 10.43 -3.15 12.85
N GLY A 66 9.22 -2.70 13.20
CA GLY A 66 8.75 -1.37 12.84
C GLY A 66 7.31 -1.13 13.29
N VAL A 67 6.85 0.09 13.10
CA VAL A 67 5.46 0.50 13.29
C VAL A 67 4.84 0.82 11.94
N THR A 68 3.52 0.70 11.79
CA THR A 68 2.84 1.07 10.55
C THR A 68 2.92 2.59 10.32
N LEU A 69 2.89 3.01 9.06
CA LEU A 69 3.06 4.43 8.68
C LEU A 69 2.00 5.34 9.34
N ASP A 70 0.75 4.87 9.45
CA ASP A 70 -0.30 5.60 10.16
C ASP A 70 0.04 5.82 11.64
N LYS A 71 0.48 4.77 12.34
CA LYS A 71 0.91 4.86 13.74
C LYS A 71 2.11 5.77 13.89
N TYR A 72 3.09 5.68 12.99
CA TYR A 72 4.24 6.57 13.00
C TYR A 72 3.82 8.04 12.91
N VAL A 73 2.95 8.37 11.96
CA VAL A 73 2.43 9.73 11.77
C VAL A 73 1.71 10.23 13.02
N HIS A 74 0.84 9.40 13.62
CA HIS A 74 0.14 9.76 14.85
C HIS A 74 1.08 9.96 16.04
N GLN A 75 2.09 9.10 16.21
CA GLN A 75 3.07 9.20 17.28
C GLN A 75 3.93 10.46 17.17
N HIS A 76 4.19 10.93 15.94
CA HIS A 76 5.06 12.07 15.66
C HIS A 76 4.28 13.34 15.24
N ILE A 77 2.97 13.41 15.54
CA ILE A 77 2.11 14.52 15.11
C ILE A 77 2.61 15.90 15.58
N SER A 78 3.35 15.97 16.67
CA SER A 78 3.95 17.20 17.20
C SER A 78 5.39 17.42 16.75
N ASP A 79 5.96 16.49 16.00
CA ASP A 79 7.34 16.58 15.49
C ASP A 79 7.32 16.88 13.98
N LYS A 80 7.38 18.16 13.66
CA LYS A 80 7.37 18.63 12.27
C LYS A 80 8.52 18.06 11.44
N TYR A 81 9.69 17.86 12.05
CA TYR A 81 10.85 17.33 11.33
C TYR A 81 10.63 15.85 10.98
N ALA A 82 10.15 15.05 11.91
CA ALA A 82 9.82 13.64 11.66
C ALA A 82 8.76 13.51 10.56
N LEU A 83 7.72 14.36 10.57
CA LEU A 83 6.69 14.37 9.52
C LEU A 83 7.22 14.75 8.14
N GLN A 84 8.12 15.73 8.07
CA GLN A 84 8.77 16.12 6.82
C GLN A 84 9.70 15.01 6.30
N LEU A 85 10.46 14.38 7.19
CA LEU A 85 11.38 13.30 6.85
C LEU A 85 10.63 12.09 6.31
N ILE A 86 9.55 11.64 6.97
CA ILE A 86 8.78 10.49 6.51
C ILE A 86 8.07 10.78 5.18
N THR A 87 7.63 12.03 4.95
CA THR A 87 7.07 12.47 3.67
C THR A 87 8.11 12.35 2.55
N TYR A 88 9.36 12.76 2.81
CA TYR A 88 10.46 12.63 1.86
C TYR A 88 10.82 11.15 1.59
N GLN A 89 10.91 10.33 2.65
CA GLN A 89 11.17 8.89 2.53
C GLN A 89 10.08 8.21 1.69
N PHE A 90 8.82 8.55 1.94
CA PHE A 90 7.70 8.03 1.15
C PHE A 90 7.80 8.46 -0.32
N GLY A 91 8.16 9.70 -0.59
CA GLY A 91 8.38 10.20 -1.95
C GLY A 91 9.45 9.40 -2.70
N ASN A 92 10.56 9.04 -2.04
CA ASN A 92 11.60 8.19 -2.63
C ASN A 92 11.10 6.77 -2.91
N MET A 93 10.34 6.18 -1.99
CA MET A 93 9.73 4.86 -2.19
C MET A 93 8.72 4.88 -3.33
N ALA A 94 7.87 5.90 -3.40
CA ALA A 94 6.89 6.08 -4.47
C ALA A 94 7.57 6.21 -5.84
N ALA A 95 8.60 7.05 -5.94
CA ALA A 95 9.38 7.21 -7.17
C ALA A 95 10.03 5.89 -7.61
N TRP A 96 10.53 5.09 -6.66
CA TRP A 96 11.07 3.78 -6.95
C TRP A 96 9.98 2.81 -7.43
N LEU A 97 8.82 2.71 -6.72
CA LEU A 97 7.71 1.84 -7.11
C LEU A 97 7.21 2.13 -8.53
N MET A 98 7.06 3.40 -8.89
CA MET A 98 6.62 3.81 -10.24
C MET A 98 7.59 3.39 -11.37
N THR A 99 8.82 2.98 -11.05
CA THR A 99 9.78 2.45 -12.02
C THR A 99 9.78 0.91 -12.10
N GLN A 100 9.00 0.24 -11.24
CA GLN A 100 8.98 -1.21 -11.21
C GLN A 100 7.93 -1.77 -12.17
N PRO A 101 8.15 -2.99 -12.72
CA PRO A 101 7.17 -3.67 -13.56
C PRO A 101 6.10 -4.41 -12.73
N PHE A 102 6.00 -4.13 -11.44
CA PHE A 102 5.04 -4.73 -10.52
C PHE A 102 4.36 -3.65 -9.67
N ALA A 103 3.26 -4.01 -9.03
CA ALA A 103 2.54 -3.14 -8.11
C ALA A 103 2.12 -3.91 -6.85
N HIS A 104 2.04 -3.22 -5.73
CA HIS A 104 1.65 -3.80 -4.43
C HIS A 104 0.19 -4.24 -4.40
N GLY A 105 -0.70 -3.46 -5.01
CA GLY A 105 -2.10 -3.78 -5.20
C GLY A 105 -3.02 -3.56 -4.00
N ASP A 106 -2.50 -3.43 -2.78
CA ASP A 106 -3.20 -2.96 -1.57
C ASP A 106 -2.31 -1.98 -0.79
N LEU A 107 -1.80 -0.96 -1.51
CA LEU A 107 -0.94 0.05 -0.89
C LEU A 107 -1.76 0.95 0.02
N LYS A 108 -1.45 0.89 1.31
CA LYS A 108 -2.07 1.70 2.37
C LYS A 108 -1.08 1.89 3.53
N PRO A 109 -1.28 2.85 4.42
CA PRO A 109 -0.36 3.11 5.54
C PRO A 109 -0.14 1.91 6.45
N ASP A 110 -1.13 1.02 6.62
CA ASP A 110 -1.00 -0.20 7.43
C ASP A 110 -0.03 -1.22 6.82
N ASN A 111 0.13 -1.20 5.50
CA ASN A 111 1.00 -2.11 4.75
C ASN A 111 2.39 -1.52 4.50
N ILE A 112 2.71 -0.39 5.12
CA ILE A 112 4.01 0.29 5.07
C ILE A 112 4.56 0.35 6.49
N LEU A 113 5.62 -0.38 6.78
CA LEU A 113 6.31 -0.32 8.07
C LEU A 113 7.39 0.74 8.04
N VAL A 114 7.49 1.50 9.13
CA VAL A 114 8.57 2.44 9.43
C VAL A 114 9.46 1.79 10.47
N THR A 115 10.70 1.51 10.12
CA THR A 115 11.70 0.92 11.01
C THR A 115 12.29 1.97 11.97
N GLU A 116 13.04 1.54 12.97
CA GLU A 116 13.65 2.45 13.97
C GLU A 116 14.61 3.46 13.34
N ASP A 117 15.29 3.09 12.25
CA ASP A 117 16.18 3.98 11.47
C ASP A 117 15.43 4.82 10.43
N GLY A 118 14.09 4.74 10.39
CA GLY A 118 13.23 5.52 9.52
C GLY A 118 13.09 4.96 8.09
N ALA A 119 13.61 3.76 7.81
CA ALA A 119 13.40 3.14 6.51
C ALA A 119 11.96 2.65 6.35
N LEU A 120 11.45 2.69 5.10
CA LEU A 120 10.12 2.19 4.76
C LEU A 120 10.22 0.79 4.18
N VAL A 121 9.35 -0.12 4.65
CA VAL A 121 9.28 -1.49 4.13
C VAL A 121 7.83 -1.87 3.87
N LEU A 122 7.56 -2.35 2.67
CA LEU A 122 6.26 -2.85 2.25
C LEU A 122 6.03 -4.26 2.79
N VAL A 123 4.81 -4.53 3.24
CA VAL A 123 4.38 -5.84 3.75
C VAL A 123 3.00 -6.18 3.22
N ASP A 124 2.62 -7.46 3.30
CA ASP A 124 1.31 -7.98 2.86
C ASP A 124 1.07 -7.90 1.34
N TYR A 125 1.69 -8.84 0.62
CA TYR A 125 1.71 -8.88 -0.84
C TYR A 125 0.55 -9.65 -1.49
N ASP A 126 -0.58 -9.85 -0.80
CA ASP A 126 -1.70 -10.67 -1.29
C ASP A 126 -2.35 -10.10 -2.55
N GLY A 127 -2.40 -8.76 -2.65
CA GLY A 127 -2.95 -8.03 -3.80
C GLY A 127 -1.96 -7.75 -4.94
N MET A 128 -0.71 -8.19 -4.79
CA MET A 128 0.39 -7.77 -5.66
C MET A 128 0.24 -8.28 -7.10
N TYR A 129 0.55 -7.41 -8.04
CA TYR A 129 0.74 -7.71 -9.45
C TYR A 129 2.22 -7.88 -9.77
N VAL A 130 2.56 -8.89 -10.55
CA VAL A 130 3.87 -9.08 -11.18
C VAL A 130 3.70 -9.41 -12.68
N PRO A 131 4.72 -9.19 -13.55
CA PRO A 131 4.60 -9.39 -15.00
C PRO A 131 4.11 -10.79 -15.41
N ALA A 132 4.45 -11.82 -14.66
CA ALA A 132 3.97 -13.19 -14.90
C ALA A 132 2.44 -13.34 -14.77
N MET A 133 1.76 -12.34 -14.18
CA MET A 133 0.29 -12.31 -14.02
C MET A 133 -0.41 -11.49 -15.11
N GLN A 134 0.31 -11.04 -16.14
CA GLN A 134 -0.29 -10.25 -17.22
C GLN A 134 -1.49 -10.94 -17.84
N GLY A 135 -2.61 -10.20 -17.96
CA GLY A 135 -3.87 -10.72 -18.49
C GLY A 135 -4.72 -11.53 -17.51
N GLN A 136 -4.26 -11.70 -16.28
CA GLN A 136 -5.07 -12.26 -15.19
C GLN A 136 -5.95 -11.16 -14.57
N LYS A 137 -6.95 -11.59 -13.78
CA LYS A 137 -7.76 -10.70 -12.96
C LYS A 137 -7.16 -10.55 -11.57
N ALA A 138 -7.36 -9.37 -10.97
CA ALA A 138 -7.02 -9.15 -9.58
C ALA A 138 -7.84 -10.09 -8.69
N ARG A 139 -7.18 -10.73 -7.74
CA ARG A 139 -7.83 -11.57 -6.72
C ARG A 139 -8.40 -10.75 -5.58
N GLU A 140 -7.78 -9.60 -5.34
CA GLU A 140 -8.17 -8.62 -4.33
C GLU A 140 -8.11 -7.21 -4.94
N LEU A 141 -9.02 -6.35 -4.53
CA LEU A 141 -9.09 -4.99 -5.04
C LEU A 141 -8.36 -3.97 -4.16
N GLY A 142 -7.81 -4.42 -3.04
CA GLY A 142 -7.23 -3.54 -2.03
C GLY A 142 -8.27 -2.78 -1.22
N SER A 143 -7.79 -2.00 -0.29
CA SER A 143 -8.61 -1.26 0.68
C SER A 143 -9.40 -0.14 0.02
N PRO A 144 -10.73 -0.03 0.27
CA PRO A 144 -11.58 0.97 -0.39
C PRO A 144 -11.11 2.41 -0.22
N ASP A 145 -10.53 2.75 0.93
CA ASP A 145 -10.04 4.10 1.24
C ASP A 145 -8.75 4.48 0.50
N TYR A 146 -8.09 3.51 -0.14
CA TYR A 146 -6.82 3.73 -0.83
C TYR A 146 -6.80 3.26 -2.28
N ARG A 147 -7.78 2.47 -2.72
CA ARG A 147 -7.88 2.08 -4.13
C ARG A 147 -8.56 3.15 -4.97
N HIS A 148 -8.23 3.21 -6.25
CA HIS A 148 -8.96 4.07 -7.18
C HIS A 148 -10.45 3.71 -7.22
N PRO A 149 -11.39 4.70 -7.17
CA PRO A 149 -12.83 4.42 -7.09
C PRO A 149 -13.37 3.58 -8.24
N MET A 150 -12.73 3.64 -9.41
CA MET A 150 -13.15 2.88 -10.61
C MET A 150 -12.38 1.57 -10.78
N ARG A 151 -11.52 1.16 -9.82
CA ARG A 151 -10.78 -0.08 -9.91
C ARG A 151 -11.71 -1.29 -9.87
N THR A 152 -11.56 -2.16 -10.86
CA THR A 152 -12.25 -3.46 -10.97
C THR A 152 -11.23 -4.60 -10.98
N GLU A 153 -11.71 -5.84 -10.96
CA GLU A 153 -10.84 -7.03 -11.09
C GLU A 153 -10.04 -7.05 -12.41
N ASP A 154 -10.54 -6.39 -13.46
CA ASP A 154 -9.87 -6.32 -14.76
C ASP A 154 -8.74 -5.28 -14.77
N CYS A 155 -8.73 -4.35 -13.81
CA CYS A 155 -7.63 -3.39 -13.61
C CYS A 155 -6.53 -4.07 -12.79
N PHE A 156 -5.68 -4.87 -13.45
CA PHE A 156 -4.60 -5.60 -12.79
C PHE A 156 -3.32 -5.50 -13.62
N ASN A 157 -2.50 -4.51 -13.30
CA ASN A 157 -1.26 -4.16 -13.99
C ASN A 157 -0.30 -3.41 -13.05
N GLU A 158 0.84 -2.96 -13.55
CA GLU A 158 1.87 -2.24 -12.81
C GLU A 158 1.46 -0.83 -12.33
N HIS A 159 0.35 -0.29 -12.82
CA HIS A 159 -0.13 1.07 -12.50
C HIS A 159 -1.22 1.12 -11.44
N ILE A 160 -1.64 -0.01 -10.88
CA ILE A 160 -2.74 -0.04 -9.90
C ILE A 160 -2.40 0.67 -8.59
N ASP A 161 -1.13 0.99 -8.36
CA ASP A 161 -0.68 1.76 -7.19
C ASP A 161 -0.56 3.27 -7.46
N ASP A 162 -0.72 3.75 -8.69
CA ASP A 162 -0.57 5.17 -9.03
C ASP A 162 -1.47 6.07 -8.18
N PHE A 163 -2.72 5.68 -7.99
CA PHE A 163 -3.67 6.42 -7.17
C PHE A 163 -3.30 6.42 -5.68
N PRO A 164 -3.08 5.29 -5.00
CA PRO A 164 -2.70 5.30 -3.58
C PRO A 164 -1.35 5.98 -3.35
N LEU A 165 -0.38 5.90 -4.25
CA LEU A 165 0.88 6.63 -4.14
C LEU A 165 0.66 8.15 -4.12
N ALA A 166 -0.15 8.66 -5.06
CA ALA A 166 -0.48 10.08 -5.11
C ALA A 166 -1.28 10.53 -3.88
N LEU A 167 -2.27 9.74 -3.45
CA LEU A 167 -3.12 10.01 -2.30
C LEU A 167 -2.32 10.08 -0.99
N ILE A 168 -1.50 9.06 -0.72
CA ILE A 168 -0.70 8.98 0.51
C ILE A 168 0.35 10.09 0.53
N GLY A 169 1.06 10.30 -0.60
CA GLY A 169 2.08 11.35 -0.71
C GLY A 169 1.52 12.74 -0.47
N MET A 170 0.37 13.07 -1.08
CA MET A 170 -0.33 14.32 -0.85
C MET A 170 -0.79 14.45 0.62
N SER A 171 -1.34 13.39 1.20
CA SER A 171 -1.82 13.39 2.59
C SER A 171 -0.69 13.61 3.59
N LEU A 172 0.45 12.92 3.43
CA LEU A 172 1.63 13.10 4.29
C LEU A 172 2.17 14.52 4.22
N LYS A 173 2.29 15.09 3.02
CA LYS A 173 2.75 16.47 2.83
C LYS A 173 1.77 17.48 3.45
N ALA A 174 0.46 17.27 3.30
CA ALA A 174 -0.55 18.11 3.92
C ALA A 174 -0.45 18.09 5.45
N ILE A 175 -0.34 16.90 6.05
CA ILE A 175 -0.19 16.72 7.51
C ILE A 175 1.12 17.38 8.00
N ALA A 176 2.22 17.25 7.27
CA ALA A 176 3.49 17.89 7.62
C ALA A 176 3.43 19.44 7.57
N LEU A 177 2.53 20.01 6.76
CA LEU A 177 2.28 21.45 6.69
C LEU A 177 1.28 21.94 7.75
N ASP A 178 0.22 21.15 7.98
CA ASP A 178 -0.85 21.45 8.93
C ASP A 178 -1.35 20.18 9.62
N THR A 179 -0.85 19.93 10.81
CA THR A 179 -1.20 18.74 11.61
C THR A 179 -2.66 18.75 12.09
N SER A 180 -3.33 19.92 12.10
CA SER A 180 -4.74 20.02 12.48
C SER A 180 -5.65 19.26 11.52
N LEU A 181 -5.23 19.03 10.27
CA LEU A 181 -5.98 18.25 9.29
C LEU A 181 -6.18 16.81 9.77
N LEU A 182 -5.16 16.17 10.33
CA LEU A 182 -5.26 14.83 10.89
C LEU A 182 -6.01 14.84 12.23
N GLN A 183 -5.70 15.78 13.11
CA GLN A 183 -6.33 15.87 14.43
C GLN A 183 -7.86 16.10 14.37
N ASN A 184 -8.32 16.83 13.36
CA ASN A 184 -9.74 17.12 13.14
C ASN A 184 -10.43 16.07 12.26
N ASN A 185 -9.67 15.12 11.70
CA ASN A 185 -10.24 14.03 10.93
C ASN A 185 -10.79 12.95 11.87
N ALA A 186 -12.12 12.89 12.00
CA ALA A 186 -12.79 11.91 12.87
C ALA A 186 -12.74 10.46 12.36
N LYS A 187 -12.09 10.21 11.21
CA LYS A 187 -12.00 8.89 10.60
C LYS A 187 -10.79 8.16 11.19
N SER A 188 -11.04 7.05 11.88
CA SER A 188 -10.01 6.37 12.69
C SER A 188 -8.99 5.56 11.89
N ASP A 189 -9.31 5.16 10.66
CA ASP A 189 -8.56 4.13 9.92
C ASP A 189 -7.92 4.66 8.61
N SER A 190 -8.00 5.98 8.35
CA SER A 190 -7.39 6.60 7.18
C SER A 190 -6.65 7.88 7.54
N LEU A 191 -5.63 8.25 6.76
CA LEU A 191 -4.87 9.49 7.00
C LEU A 191 -5.79 10.72 6.90
N LEU A 192 -6.34 11.01 5.72
CA LEU A 192 -7.18 12.19 5.49
C LEU A 192 -8.49 11.87 4.77
N PHE A 193 -8.55 10.79 3.99
CA PHE A 193 -9.66 10.48 3.09
C PHE A 193 -10.21 9.09 3.35
N SER A 194 -11.48 8.90 3.02
CA SER A 194 -12.16 7.60 2.97
C SER A 194 -12.83 7.41 1.62
N GLU A 195 -13.26 6.19 1.31
CA GLU A 195 -13.96 5.83 0.08
C GLU A 195 -15.09 6.80 -0.26
N SER A 196 -15.88 7.23 0.74
CA SER A 196 -17.01 8.14 0.54
C SER A 196 -16.60 9.52 0.03
N ASP A 197 -15.38 9.99 0.30
CA ASP A 197 -14.89 11.28 -0.16
C ASP A 197 -14.62 11.29 -1.66
N PHE A 198 -14.27 10.14 -2.23
CA PHE A 198 -13.95 10.00 -3.66
C PHE A 198 -15.19 9.94 -4.54
N GLN A 199 -16.37 9.60 -4.00
CA GLN A 199 -17.62 9.56 -4.75
C GLN A 199 -18.05 10.94 -5.23
N ASN A 200 -17.74 12.01 -4.47
CA ASN A 200 -17.98 13.39 -4.84
C ASN A 200 -16.85 14.30 -4.37
N ILE A 201 -15.67 14.13 -4.97
CA ILE A 201 -14.45 14.82 -4.57
C ILE A 201 -14.57 16.35 -4.57
N GLY A 202 -15.38 16.92 -5.46
CA GLY A 202 -15.61 18.36 -5.54
C GLY A 202 -16.36 18.96 -4.35
N GLU A 203 -17.11 18.16 -3.60
CA GLU A 203 -17.83 18.59 -2.39
C GLU A 203 -17.12 18.17 -1.10
N CYS A 204 -16.07 17.36 -1.21
CA CYS A 204 -15.31 16.91 -0.06
C CYS A 204 -14.74 18.06 0.76
N LEU A 205 -15.07 18.09 2.07
CA LEU A 205 -14.61 19.14 2.97
C LEU A 205 -13.10 19.13 3.16
N MET A 206 -12.48 17.95 3.15
CA MET A 206 -11.02 17.81 3.24
C MET A 206 -10.36 18.48 2.03
N MET A 207 -10.87 18.28 0.81
CA MET A 207 -10.33 18.94 -0.38
C MET A 207 -10.40 20.46 -0.27
N LYS A 208 -11.51 21.00 0.29
CA LYS A 208 -11.65 22.45 0.54
C LYS A 208 -10.61 22.96 1.54
N SER A 209 -10.35 22.20 2.61
CA SER A 209 -9.32 22.54 3.59
C SER A 209 -7.91 22.51 2.98
N LEU A 210 -7.63 21.56 2.13
CA LEU A 210 -6.34 21.45 1.42
C LEU A 210 -6.05 22.63 0.48
N CYS A 211 -7.07 23.32 -0.03
CA CYS A 211 -6.87 24.52 -0.85
C CYS A 211 -6.09 25.63 -0.14
N ALA A 212 -6.13 25.69 1.18
CA ALA A 212 -5.34 26.65 1.96
C ALA A 212 -3.82 26.41 1.87
N LEU A 213 -3.40 25.19 1.51
CA LEU A 213 -2.00 24.81 1.42
C LEU A 213 -1.39 24.99 0.02
N LEU A 214 -2.18 25.39 -0.98
CA LEU A 214 -1.74 25.52 -2.38
C LEU A 214 -0.64 26.57 -2.61
N ASN A 215 -0.33 27.41 -1.62
CA ASN A 215 0.81 28.32 -1.68
C ASN A 215 2.17 27.60 -1.51
N ASP A 216 2.19 26.37 -0.96
CA ASP A 216 3.39 25.54 -0.93
C ASP A 216 3.57 24.87 -2.31
N ALA A 217 4.71 25.13 -2.96
CA ALA A 217 4.95 24.70 -4.33
C ALA A 217 5.07 23.17 -4.49
N GLU A 218 5.57 22.47 -3.46
CA GLU A 218 5.67 21.01 -3.46
C GLU A 218 4.30 20.39 -3.25
N PHE A 219 3.53 20.93 -2.29
CA PHE A 219 2.18 20.48 -2.05
C PHE A 219 1.29 20.66 -3.28
N SER A 220 1.38 21.82 -3.96
CA SER A 220 0.60 22.08 -5.19
C SER A 220 0.85 21.04 -6.28
N LYS A 221 2.09 20.55 -6.41
CA LYS A 221 2.42 19.49 -7.37
C LYS A 221 1.81 18.17 -6.97
N LEU A 222 1.91 17.78 -5.70
CA LEU A 222 1.32 16.53 -5.19
C LEU A 222 -0.21 16.57 -5.26
N TYR A 223 -0.81 17.73 -4.98
CA TYR A 223 -2.25 17.94 -5.11
C TYR A 223 -2.71 17.78 -6.58
N ALA A 224 -1.97 18.36 -7.52
CA ALA A 224 -2.26 18.22 -8.95
C ALA A 224 -2.08 16.77 -9.42
N LEU A 225 -1.02 16.08 -8.95
CA LEU A 225 -0.80 14.66 -9.24
C LEU A 225 -1.93 13.78 -8.72
N PHE A 226 -2.41 14.03 -7.49
CA PHE A 226 -3.56 13.32 -6.95
C PHE A 226 -4.83 13.56 -7.77
N LEU A 227 -5.13 14.80 -8.16
CA LEU A 227 -6.29 15.09 -9.00
C LEU A 227 -6.19 14.39 -10.37
N LEU A 228 -4.99 14.34 -10.94
CA LEU A 228 -4.74 13.63 -12.18
C LEU A 228 -4.99 12.13 -12.00
N ALA A 229 -4.41 11.51 -10.99
CA ALA A 229 -4.59 10.09 -10.68
C ALA A 229 -6.07 9.73 -10.41
N HIS A 230 -6.81 10.63 -9.73
CA HIS A 230 -8.24 10.44 -9.47
C HIS A 230 -9.11 10.61 -10.73
N SER A 231 -8.70 11.45 -11.68
CA SER A 231 -9.50 11.77 -12.87
C SER A 231 -9.38 10.74 -14.00
N GLN A 232 -8.38 9.86 -13.94
CA GLN A 232 -8.12 8.88 -14.98
C GLN A 232 -9.11 7.72 -14.90
N GLN A 233 -9.70 7.35 -16.06
CA GLN A 233 -10.51 6.15 -16.17
C GLN A 233 -9.63 4.90 -16.34
N GLU A 234 -8.46 5.07 -16.94
CA GLU A 234 -7.44 4.04 -17.11
C GLU A 234 -6.23 4.40 -16.23
N LEU A 235 -5.95 3.57 -15.23
CA LEU A 235 -4.84 3.81 -14.29
C LEU A 235 -3.46 3.79 -14.97
N SER A 236 -3.36 3.14 -16.12
CA SER A 236 -2.13 3.10 -16.94
C SER A 236 -1.78 4.43 -17.63
N ALA A 237 -2.66 5.44 -17.55
CA ALA A 237 -2.46 6.73 -18.22
C ALA A 237 -1.90 7.83 -17.28
N VAL A 238 -1.64 7.52 -16.00
CA VAL A 238 -1.08 8.43 -15.01
C VAL A 238 0.42 8.28 -14.91
#